data_c272efcd01c45ad3e0023f4634a82d3d
#
_entry.id   c272efcd01c45ad3e0023f4634a82d3d
#
_cell.length_a   1.000
_cell.length_b   1.000
_cell.length_c   1.000
_cell.angle_alpha   90.00
_cell.angle_beta   90.00
_cell.angle_gamma   90.00
#
_symmetry.space_group_name_H-M   'P 1'
#
loop_
_entity.id
_entity.type
_entity.pdbx_description
1 polymer ?
#
loop_
_entity_poly.entity_id
_entity_poly.type
_entity_poly.pdbx_seq_one_letter_code
_entity_poly.pdbx_strand_id
1 'polypeptide(L)'
;MIKRVNDSDQISRLVLRGYKSIAECDLELGRLNVLIGANGAGKSNFIGFFRLINRILDEHLQTAVGLAGGPDALLYFGRKKTEALHAELYFGNNGYRFTLRPTEDNRMMFFHEALWWNMHGD
;
A
#
# COMPACT_ATOMS: atom_id res chain seq x y z
N MET A 1 -18.66 -3.73 -6.26
CA MET A 1 -19.20 -2.97 -7.38
C MET A 1 -18.15 -2.01 -7.92
N ILE A 2 -18.07 -1.91 -9.22
CA ILE A 2 -17.11 -1.02 -9.83
C ILE A 2 -17.77 0.33 -10.04
N LYS A 3 -17.19 1.33 -9.41
CA LYS A 3 -17.66 2.68 -9.58
C LYS A 3 -16.92 3.29 -10.76
N ARG A 4 -17.63 4.09 -11.53
CA ARG A 4 -16.97 4.81 -12.60
C ARG A 4 -15.96 5.77 -12.00
N VAL A 5 -14.72 5.68 -12.47
CA VAL A 5 -13.63 6.46 -11.92
C VAL A 5 -13.28 7.56 -12.90
N ASN A 6 -13.23 8.80 -12.41
CA ASN A 6 -12.73 9.91 -13.20
C ASN A 6 -11.27 10.19 -12.81
N ASP A 7 -10.66 11.17 -13.45
CA ASP A 7 -9.24 11.42 -13.24
C ASP A 7 -8.89 11.74 -11.79
N SER A 8 -9.79 12.41 -11.08
CA SER A 8 -9.51 12.80 -9.69
C SER A 8 -9.59 11.62 -8.73
N ASP A 9 -10.21 10.52 -9.16
CA ASP A 9 -10.35 9.34 -8.32
C ASP A 9 -9.28 8.30 -8.58
N GLN A 10 -8.43 8.51 -9.59
CA GLN A 10 -7.39 7.55 -9.92
C GLN A 10 -6.13 7.83 -9.14
N ILE A 11 -5.46 6.76 -8.76
CA ILE A 11 -4.16 6.89 -8.12
C ILE A 11 -3.18 7.44 -9.16
N SER A 12 -2.59 8.60 -8.85
CA SER A 12 -1.63 9.23 -9.76
C SER A 12 -0.20 8.90 -9.38
N ARG A 13 0.04 8.51 -8.15
CA ARG A 13 1.39 8.17 -7.69
C ARG A 13 1.29 7.22 -6.52
N LEU A 14 2.21 6.27 -6.46
CA LEU A 14 2.32 5.33 -5.35
C LEU A 14 3.74 5.29 -4.86
N VAL A 15 3.91 5.51 -3.57
CA VAL A 15 5.18 5.31 -2.89
C VAL A 15 5.00 4.13 -1.94
N LEU A 16 5.92 3.18 -1.98
CA LEU A 16 5.81 1.96 -1.18
C LEU A 16 7.20 1.56 -0.72
N ARG A 17 7.34 1.31 0.58
CA ARG A 17 8.62 0.89 1.14
C ARG A 17 8.41 -0.26 2.11
N GLY A 18 9.30 -1.23 2.03
CA GLY A 18 9.35 -2.30 3.03
C GLY A 18 8.27 -3.34 2.90
N TYR A 19 7.71 -3.54 1.73
CA TYR A 19 6.61 -4.47 1.51
C TYR A 19 7.07 -5.68 0.70
N LYS A 20 7.07 -6.85 1.31
CA LYS A 20 7.40 -8.12 0.68
C LYS A 20 8.73 -8.04 -0.09
N SER A 21 8.72 -8.19 -1.41
CA SER A 21 9.94 -8.12 -2.20
C SER A 21 10.30 -6.69 -2.62
N ILE A 22 9.49 -5.72 -2.24
CA ILE A 22 9.66 -4.34 -2.65
C ILE A 22 10.32 -3.56 -1.51
N ALA A 23 11.62 -3.31 -1.63
CA ALA A 23 12.32 -2.51 -0.65
C ALA A 23 11.84 -1.06 -0.73
N GLU A 24 11.75 -0.54 -1.94
CA GLU A 24 11.33 0.82 -2.18
C GLU A 24 10.84 0.97 -3.60
N CYS A 25 9.78 1.77 -3.77
CA CYS A 25 9.21 2.01 -5.08
C CYS A 25 8.50 3.37 -5.03
N ASP A 26 8.63 4.14 -6.10
CA ASP A 26 7.98 5.43 -6.24
C ASP A 26 7.57 5.53 -7.70
N LEU A 27 6.27 5.36 -7.96
CA LEU A 27 5.77 5.26 -9.33
C LEU A 27 4.71 6.30 -9.60
N GLU A 28 4.84 6.97 -10.74
CA GLU A 28 3.75 7.76 -11.29
C GLU A 28 2.88 6.83 -12.11
N LEU A 29 1.59 6.90 -11.91
CA LEU A 29 0.63 6.01 -12.54
C LEU A 29 -0.27 6.80 -13.47
N GLY A 30 -0.51 6.25 -14.66
CA GLY A 30 -1.39 6.87 -15.63
C GLY A 30 -2.76 6.23 -15.62
N ARG A 31 -3.61 6.71 -16.53
CA ARG A 31 -4.97 6.17 -16.64
C ARG A 31 -4.97 4.72 -17.09
N LEU A 32 -4.00 4.38 -17.92
CA LEU A 32 -3.80 3.00 -18.36
C LEU A 32 -2.50 2.51 -17.76
N ASN A 33 -2.62 1.64 -16.79
CA ASN A 33 -1.46 1.10 -16.11
C ASN A 33 -1.19 -0.30 -16.62
N VAL A 34 -0.05 -0.46 -17.27
CA VAL A 34 0.35 -1.75 -17.78
C VAL A 34 1.54 -2.21 -16.95
N LEU A 35 1.34 -3.28 -16.21
CA LEU A 35 2.43 -3.86 -15.45
C LEU A 35 3.23 -4.75 -16.37
N ILE A 36 4.13 -4.12 -17.11
CA ILE A 36 5.02 -4.82 -18.03
C ILE A 36 6.32 -5.07 -17.29
N GLY A 37 6.86 -6.21 -17.52
CA GLY A 37 8.14 -6.51 -16.91
C GLY A 37 8.25 -7.98 -16.66
N ALA A 38 9.37 -8.33 -16.06
CA ALA A 38 9.63 -9.71 -15.75
C ALA A 38 8.54 -10.26 -14.86
N ASN A 39 8.05 -11.42 -15.19
CA ASN A 39 7.18 -12.14 -14.30
C ASN A 39 7.96 -12.46 -13.05
N GLY A 40 7.29 -12.38 -11.92
CA GLY A 40 7.96 -12.70 -10.72
C GLY A 40 7.30 -12.08 -9.52
N ALA A 41 7.99 -12.19 -8.41
CA ALA A 41 7.45 -11.81 -7.12
C ALA A 41 7.09 -10.33 -7.06
N GLY A 42 7.84 -9.48 -7.74
CA GLY A 42 7.59 -8.04 -7.70
C GLY A 42 6.22 -7.67 -8.25
N LYS A 43 5.86 -8.27 -9.40
CA LYS A 43 4.58 -7.98 -10.03
C LYS A 43 3.41 -8.49 -9.18
N SER A 44 3.53 -9.72 -8.69
CA SER A 44 2.49 -10.31 -7.85
C SER A 44 2.34 -9.53 -6.54
N ASN A 45 3.45 -9.11 -5.97
CA ASN A 45 3.41 -8.38 -4.71
C ASN A 45 2.81 -7.00 -4.91
N PHE A 46 3.02 -6.39 -6.07
CA PHE A 46 2.43 -5.11 -6.36
C PHE A 46 0.91 -5.22 -6.41
N ILE A 47 0.39 -6.25 -7.08
CA ILE A 47 -1.05 -6.51 -7.12
C ILE A 47 -1.56 -6.81 -5.72
N GLY A 48 -0.82 -7.62 -4.96
CA GLY A 48 -1.18 -7.97 -3.59
C GLY A 48 -1.27 -6.75 -2.69
N PHE A 49 -0.44 -5.75 -2.95
CA PHE A 49 -0.48 -4.52 -2.17
C PHE A 49 -1.83 -3.82 -2.30
N PHE A 50 -2.39 -3.77 -3.50
CA PHE A 50 -3.70 -3.14 -3.69
C PHE A 50 -4.80 -3.92 -2.99
N ARG A 51 -4.68 -5.24 -2.90
CA ARG A 51 -5.62 -6.01 -2.11
C ARG A 51 -5.50 -5.69 -0.63
N LEU A 52 -4.28 -5.51 -0.16
CA LEU A 52 -4.04 -5.11 1.22
C LEU A 52 -4.69 -3.75 1.50
N ILE A 53 -4.54 -2.80 0.60
CA ILE A 53 -5.14 -1.48 0.76
C ILE A 53 -6.65 -1.59 0.89
N ASN A 54 -7.28 -2.40 0.06
CA ASN A 54 -8.73 -2.58 0.13
C ASN A 54 -9.15 -3.11 1.50
N ARG A 55 -8.41 -4.05 2.05
CA ARG A 55 -8.74 -4.60 3.37
C ARG A 55 -8.51 -3.58 4.48
N ILE A 56 -7.47 -2.75 4.35
CA ILE A 56 -7.22 -1.69 5.32
C ILE A 56 -8.37 -0.69 5.31
N LEU A 57 -8.83 -0.31 4.12
CA LEU A 57 -9.93 0.64 3.99
C LEU A 57 -11.25 0.07 4.53
N ASP A 58 -11.40 -1.25 4.49
CA ASP A 58 -12.56 -1.93 5.06
C ASP A 58 -12.38 -2.22 6.55
N GLU A 59 -11.33 -1.72 7.16
CA GLU A 59 -11.03 -1.93 8.57
C GLU A 59 -10.77 -3.40 8.92
N HIS A 60 -10.15 -4.12 7.99
CA HIS A 60 -9.82 -5.54 8.19
C HIS A 60 -8.31 -5.77 8.17
N LEU A 61 -7.55 -4.82 8.73
CA LEU A 61 -6.09 -4.92 8.71
C LEU A 61 -5.59 -6.21 9.35
N GLN A 62 -6.10 -6.54 10.53
CA GLN A 62 -5.55 -7.70 11.24
C GLN A 62 -5.88 -9.00 10.53
N THR A 63 -7.05 -9.08 9.91
CA THR A 63 -7.39 -10.23 9.09
C THR A 63 -6.44 -10.36 7.92
N ALA A 64 -6.13 -9.25 7.25
CA ALA A 64 -5.21 -9.26 6.12
C ALA A 64 -3.81 -9.69 6.56
N VAL A 65 -3.35 -9.20 7.70
CA VAL A 65 -2.03 -9.56 8.22
C VAL A 65 -1.98 -11.06 8.51
N GLY A 66 -3.01 -11.59 9.16
CA GLY A 66 -3.06 -13.02 9.47
C GLY A 66 -3.08 -13.88 8.22
N LEU A 67 -3.88 -13.50 7.23
CA LEU A 67 -3.95 -14.26 5.98
C LEU A 67 -2.64 -14.24 5.22
N ALA A 68 -1.86 -13.19 5.36
CA ALA A 68 -0.57 -13.08 4.69
C ALA A 68 0.52 -13.90 5.38
N GLY A 69 0.29 -14.31 6.62
CA GLY A 69 1.28 -15.07 7.38
C GLY A 69 1.98 -14.26 8.45
N GLY A 70 1.41 -13.11 8.83
CA GLY A 70 1.95 -12.28 9.89
C GLY A 70 2.87 -11.18 9.36
N PRO A 71 3.40 -10.35 10.28
CA PRO A 71 4.24 -9.23 9.89
C PRO A 71 5.49 -9.60 9.10
N ASP A 72 6.13 -10.71 9.46
CA ASP A 72 7.35 -11.09 8.77
C ASP A 72 7.10 -11.45 7.32
N ALA A 73 5.90 -11.92 6.99
CA ALA A 73 5.54 -12.22 5.61
C ALA A 73 5.24 -10.95 4.81
N LEU A 74 4.82 -9.89 5.48
CA LEU A 74 4.49 -8.63 4.82
C LEU A 74 5.68 -7.69 4.69
N LEU A 75 6.63 -7.76 5.64
CA LEU A 75 7.76 -6.85 5.65
C LEU A 75 8.91 -7.39 4.80
N TYR A 76 9.59 -6.49 4.12
CA TYR A 76 10.73 -6.82 3.28
C TYR A 76 11.81 -7.51 4.11
N PHE A 77 12.03 -8.79 3.85
CA PHE A 77 12.95 -9.65 4.61
C PHE A 77 12.63 -9.74 6.10
N GLY A 78 11.35 -9.51 6.46
CA GLY A 78 10.91 -9.69 7.83
C GLY A 78 11.23 -8.52 8.74
N ARG A 79 10.70 -8.60 9.96
CA ARG A 79 10.80 -7.47 10.90
C ARG A 79 12.21 -7.21 11.42
N LYS A 80 13.06 -8.21 11.38
CA LYS A 80 14.45 -8.03 11.81
C LYS A 80 15.21 -7.13 10.85
N LYS A 81 14.83 -7.14 9.58
CA LYS A 81 15.46 -6.32 8.56
C LYS A 81 14.70 -5.03 8.35
N THR A 82 13.39 -5.07 8.39
CA THR A 82 12.53 -3.95 8.02
C THR A 82 11.61 -3.61 9.19
N GLU A 83 11.75 -2.41 9.71
CA GLU A 83 11.01 -2.00 10.90
C GLU A 83 9.58 -1.60 10.61
N ALA A 84 9.29 -1.20 9.38
CA ALA A 84 7.98 -0.67 9.06
C ALA A 84 7.68 -0.82 7.58
N LEU A 85 6.38 -0.90 7.30
CA LEU A 85 5.84 -0.81 5.94
C LEU A 85 5.27 0.59 5.80
N HIS A 86 5.69 1.31 4.77
CA HIS A 86 5.25 2.67 4.53
C HIS A 86 4.64 2.77 3.15
N ALA A 87 3.50 3.47 3.06
CA ALA A 87 2.83 3.65 1.79
C ALA A 87 2.26 5.05 1.68
N GLU A 88 2.30 5.59 0.47
CA GLU A 88 1.67 6.86 0.13
C GLU A 88 0.93 6.68 -1.18
N LEU A 89 -0.34 7.03 -1.18
CA LEU A 89 -1.17 6.97 -2.36
C LEU A 89 -1.64 8.38 -2.68
N TYR A 90 -1.39 8.81 -3.91
CA TYR A 90 -1.76 10.15 -4.35
C TYR A 90 -2.90 10.06 -5.36
N PHE A 91 -3.90 10.90 -5.20
CA PHE A 91 -5.05 11.00 -6.09
C PHE A 91 -5.14 12.46 -6.52
N GLY A 92 -4.27 12.85 -7.45
CA GLY A 92 -4.15 14.26 -7.79
C GLY A 92 -3.67 15.06 -6.59
N ASN A 93 -4.47 15.99 -6.11
CA ASN A 93 -4.13 16.82 -4.95
C ASN A 93 -4.50 16.20 -3.63
N ASN A 94 -5.16 15.04 -3.65
CA ASN A 94 -5.56 14.34 -2.45
C ASN A 94 -4.61 13.19 -2.21
N GLY A 95 -4.61 12.69 -1.00
CA GLY A 95 -3.75 11.56 -0.73
C GLY A 95 -4.02 10.89 0.61
N TYR A 96 -3.40 9.74 0.75
CA TYR A 96 -3.47 8.92 1.96
C TYR A 96 -2.10 8.30 2.16
N ARG A 97 -1.58 8.39 3.37
CA ARG A 97 -0.33 7.71 3.68
C ARG A 97 -0.44 7.06 5.04
N PHE A 98 0.31 5.99 5.20
CA PHE A 98 0.34 5.31 6.48
C PHE A 98 1.67 4.60 6.65
N THR A 99 1.99 4.33 7.90
CA THR A 99 3.12 3.51 8.29
C THR A 99 2.61 2.45 9.24
N LEU A 100 2.90 1.20 8.94
CA LEU A 100 2.54 0.07 9.79
C LEU A 100 3.80 -0.49 10.42
N ARG A 101 3.73 -0.82 11.70
CA ARG A 101 4.84 -1.45 12.42
C ARG A 101 4.37 -2.74 13.07
N PRO A 102 5.24 -3.73 13.16
CA PRO A 102 4.87 -4.99 13.80
C PRO A 102 4.79 -4.82 15.31
N THR A 103 3.91 -5.59 15.92
CA THR A 103 3.74 -5.62 17.36
C THR A 103 4.36 -6.90 17.92
N GLU A 104 4.54 -6.93 19.24
CA GLU A 104 5.12 -8.10 19.90
C GLU A 104 4.20 -9.31 19.79
N ASP A 105 2.89 -9.09 19.69
CA ASP A 105 1.94 -10.18 19.57
C ASP A 105 1.67 -10.57 18.12
N ASN A 106 2.61 -10.25 17.24
CA ASN A 106 2.62 -10.72 15.85
C ASN A 106 1.50 -10.11 15.00
N ARG A 107 1.18 -8.86 15.27
CA ARG A 107 0.24 -8.08 14.47
C ARG A 107 0.94 -6.89 13.86
N MET A 108 0.20 -6.11 13.10
CA MET A 108 0.68 -4.82 12.61
C MET A 108 -0.20 -3.73 13.16
N MET A 109 0.39 -2.58 13.44
CA MET A 109 -0.37 -1.45 13.94
C MET A 109 -0.02 -0.21 13.15
N PHE A 110 -0.96 0.73 13.07
CA PHE A 110 -0.69 2.02 12.47
C PHE A 110 0.20 2.82 13.41
N PHE A 111 1.40 3.10 12.96
CA PHE A 111 2.30 3.99 13.65
C PHE A 111 2.02 5.43 13.26
N HIS A 112 1.62 5.62 12.00
CA HIS A 112 1.28 6.92 11.47
C HIS A 112 0.22 6.72 10.38
N GLU A 113 -0.73 7.65 10.31
CA GLU A 113 -1.76 7.63 9.26
C GLU A 113 -2.20 9.06 9.01
N ALA A 114 -2.32 9.42 7.75
CA ALA A 114 -2.76 10.77 7.39
C ALA A 114 -3.51 10.75 6.08
N LEU A 115 -4.56 11.55 6.06
CA LEU A 115 -5.32 11.85 4.85
C LEU A 115 -5.19 13.33 4.59
N TRP A 116 -5.12 13.71 3.33
CA TRP A 116 -5.14 15.13 2.98
C TRP A 116 -5.89 15.31 1.68
N TRP A 117 -6.45 16.49 1.51
CA TRP A 117 -7.09 16.86 0.26
C TRP A 117 -7.04 18.36 0.09
N ASN A 118 -7.13 18.75 -1.17
CA ASN A 118 -7.13 20.16 -1.50
C ASN A 118 -8.56 20.68 -1.45
N MET A 119 -8.83 21.46 -0.44
CA MET A 119 -10.18 21.99 -0.20
C MET A 119 -10.63 22.98 -1.27
N HIS A 120 -9.71 23.48 -2.07
CA HIS A 120 -10.08 24.43 -3.11
C HIS A 120 -10.71 23.76 -4.31
N GLY A 121 -10.58 22.46 -4.43
CA GLY A 121 -11.25 21.74 -5.48
C GLY A 121 -10.78 22.08 -6.88
N ASP A 122 -9.65 22.60 -7.01
CA ASP A 122 -9.14 23.06 -8.31
C ASP A 122 -8.55 21.93 -9.14
#